data_b886a725e4e4c7163938e322d40f07ae
#
_entry.id   b886a725e4e4c7163938e322d40f07ae
#
_cell.length_a   1.000
_cell.length_b   1.000
_cell.length_c   1.000
_cell.angle_alpha   90.00
_cell.angle_beta   90.00
_cell.angle_gamma   90.00
#
_symmetry.space_group_name_H-M   'P 1'
#
loop_
_entity.id
_entity.type
_entity.pdbx_description
1 polymer ?
#
loop_
_entity_poly.entity_id
_entity_poly.type
_entity_poly.pdbx_seq_one_letter_code
_entity_poly.pdbx_strand_id
1 'polypeptide(L)'
;MSQINKILDNIKLPQIMKVSQIFDDSKLENVEKYLNQKLINKNIKDKIKPGMKIAITGGSRGISHYKELMKTVVSFVKECGGVPFIVPSMGSHGGGTSEGQENMLKKLGITKDTVGCEIISSMDVMEVGRTSKDLPVYIDKNAANADGIILLNRVKLHLSLIHI
;
A
#
# COMPACT_ATOMS: atom_id res chain seq x y z
N MET A 1 32.01 -30.83 -20.51
CA MET A 1 31.86 -29.55 -19.73
C MET A 1 30.93 -28.65 -20.49
N SER A 2 29.95 -28.05 -19.84
CA SER A 2 29.04 -27.13 -20.53
C SER A 2 29.76 -25.84 -20.94
N GLN A 3 29.30 -25.18 -22.01
CA GLN A 3 29.86 -23.88 -22.41
C GLN A 3 29.88 -22.83 -21.28
N ILE A 4 28.93 -22.94 -20.36
CA ILE A 4 28.81 -22.08 -19.17
C ILE A 4 30.03 -22.28 -18.25
N ASN A 5 30.49 -23.50 -18.01
CA ASN A 5 31.66 -23.76 -17.18
C ASN A 5 32.92 -23.10 -17.74
N LYS A 6 33.10 -23.12 -19.08
CA LYS A 6 34.24 -22.45 -19.73
C LYS A 6 34.25 -20.93 -19.54
N ILE A 7 33.07 -20.30 -19.47
CA ILE A 7 32.93 -18.86 -19.22
C ILE A 7 33.26 -18.53 -17.76
N LEU A 8 32.95 -19.44 -16.84
CA LEU A 8 33.13 -19.24 -15.41
C LEU A 8 34.54 -19.62 -14.88
N ASP A 9 35.30 -20.42 -15.63
CA ASP A 9 36.62 -20.95 -15.19
C ASP A 9 37.64 -19.87 -14.80
N ASN A 10 37.51 -18.65 -15.35
CA ASN A 10 38.40 -17.52 -15.06
C ASN A 10 37.80 -16.47 -14.09
N ILE A 11 36.60 -16.72 -13.55
CA ILE A 11 35.96 -15.77 -12.64
C ILE A 11 36.31 -16.15 -11.21
N LYS A 12 37.05 -15.30 -10.53
CA LYS A 12 37.25 -15.42 -9.08
C LYS A 12 35.93 -15.16 -8.36
N LEU A 13 35.39 -16.19 -7.74
CA LEU A 13 34.22 -16.02 -6.90
C LEU A 13 34.55 -15.11 -5.71
N PRO A 14 33.67 -14.16 -5.37
CA PRO A 14 33.86 -13.32 -4.20
C PRO A 14 33.84 -14.20 -2.93
N GLN A 15 34.64 -13.80 -1.95
CA GLN A 15 34.58 -14.44 -0.64
C GLN A 15 33.25 -14.12 0.05
N ILE A 16 32.61 -15.13 0.60
CA ILE A 16 31.38 -14.99 1.35
C ILE A 16 31.71 -15.12 2.83
N MET A 17 31.25 -14.16 3.63
CA MET A 17 31.35 -14.24 5.09
C MET A 17 29.94 -14.36 5.69
N LYS A 18 29.83 -15.08 6.78
CA LYS A 18 28.62 -15.11 7.57
C LYS A 18 28.53 -13.83 8.39
N VAL A 19 27.46 -13.05 8.19
CA VAL A 19 27.18 -11.87 9.00
C VAL A 19 25.92 -12.09 9.81
N SER A 20 25.88 -11.55 11.01
CA SER A 20 24.70 -11.47 11.85
C SER A 20 24.29 -10.03 11.99
N GLN A 21 23.04 -9.73 11.68
CA GLN A 21 22.47 -8.37 11.81
C GLN A 21 21.41 -8.42 12.91
N ILE A 22 21.56 -7.55 13.88
CA ILE A 22 20.59 -7.38 14.97
C ILE A 22 19.67 -6.23 14.57
N PHE A 23 18.38 -6.52 14.49
CA PHE A 23 17.35 -5.51 14.21
C PHE A 23 16.66 -5.12 15.51
N ASP A 24 16.18 -3.88 15.56
CA ASP A 24 15.24 -3.47 16.60
C ASP A 24 13.94 -4.28 16.44
N ASP A 25 13.60 -5.04 17.46
CA ASP A 25 12.41 -5.91 17.53
C ASP A 25 11.31 -5.35 18.42
N SER A 26 11.42 -4.07 18.81
CA SER A 26 10.39 -3.38 19.58
C SER A 26 9.03 -3.48 18.91
N LYS A 27 7.99 -3.76 19.70
CA LYS A 27 6.63 -3.99 19.21
C LYS A 27 5.66 -3.06 19.91
N LEU A 28 4.64 -2.64 19.17
CA LEU A 28 3.50 -1.95 19.74
C LEU A 28 2.54 -2.98 20.36
N GLU A 29 2.17 -2.80 21.62
CA GLU A 29 1.23 -3.70 22.30
C GLU A 29 -0.20 -3.60 21.74
N ASN A 30 -0.62 -2.39 21.34
CA ASN A 30 -1.95 -2.14 20.78
C ASN A 30 -1.86 -1.19 19.60
N VAL A 31 -1.78 -1.78 18.41
CA VAL A 31 -1.61 -1.02 17.15
C VAL A 31 -2.81 -0.16 16.80
N GLU A 32 -4.04 -0.62 17.09
CA GLU A 32 -5.27 0.11 16.81
C GLU A 32 -5.36 1.38 17.65
N LYS A 33 -5.16 1.25 18.97
CA LYS A 33 -5.16 2.39 19.88
C LYS A 33 -4.08 3.40 19.52
N TYR A 34 -2.86 2.92 19.22
CA TYR A 34 -1.75 3.76 18.82
C TYR A 34 -2.05 4.53 17.54
N LEU A 35 -2.56 3.83 16.51
CA LEU A 35 -2.93 4.45 15.23
C LEU A 35 -4.02 5.50 15.43
N ASN A 36 -5.08 5.19 16.17
CA ASN A 36 -6.19 6.12 16.42
C ASN A 36 -5.70 7.39 17.13
N GLN A 37 -4.85 7.26 18.15
CA GLN A 37 -4.24 8.41 18.81
C GLN A 37 -3.41 9.26 17.83
N LYS A 38 -2.64 8.64 16.92
CA LYS A 38 -1.86 9.36 15.91
C LYS A 38 -2.74 10.10 14.91
N LEU A 39 -3.85 9.50 14.48
CA LEU A 39 -4.82 10.12 13.58
C LEU A 39 -5.46 11.37 14.21
N ILE A 40 -5.82 11.29 15.50
CA ILE A 40 -6.37 12.42 16.26
C ILE A 40 -5.32 13.51 16.44
N ASN A 41 -4.12 13.17 16.92
CA ASN A 41 -3.07 14.13 17.27
C ASN A 41 -2.47 14.88 16.07
N LYS A 42 -2.66 14.38 14.85
CA LYS A 42 -2.20 15.03 13.60
C LYS A 42 -3.26 15.88 12.93
N ASN A 43 -4.35 16.20 13.62
CA ASN A 43 -5.47 17.01 13.12
C ASN A 43 -6.05 16.50 11.81
N ILE A 44 -5.97 15.18 11.57
CA ILE A 44 -6.53 14.56 10.36
C ILE A 44 -8.06 14.65 10.41
N LYS A 45 -8.63 14.60 11.62
CA LYS A 45 -10.06 14.77 11.84
C LYS A 45 -10.60 16.07 11.20
N ASP A 46 -9.88 17.17 11.34
CA ASP A 46 -10.32 18.49 10.87
C ASP A 46 -10.31 18.60 9.34
N LYS A 47 -9.59 17.70 8.67
CA LYS A 47 -9.49 17.62 7.21
C LYS A 47 -10.64 16.83 6.58
N ILE A 48 -11.31 15.98 7.34
CA ILE A 48 -12.41 15.15 6.86
C ILE A 48 -13.72 15.83 7.24
N LYS A 49 -14.48 16.25 6.23
CA LYS A 49 -15.79 16.86 6.44
C LYS A 49 -16.90 15.82 6.23
N PRO A 50 -18.07 15.98 6.86
CA PRO A 50 -19.20 15.09 6.63
C PRO A 50 -19.54 14.93 5.15
N GLY A 51 -19.74 13.70 4.70
CA GLY A 51 -20.06 13.34 3.33
C GLY A 51 -18.88 13.22 2.37
N MET A 52 -17.66 13.63 2.76
CA MET A 52 -16.48 13.47 1.92
C MET A 52 -16.20 12.00 1.61
N LYS A 53 -15.98 11.69 0.34
CA LYS A 53 -15.54 10.37 -0.12
C LYS A 53 -14.03 10.25 0.06
N ILE A 54 -13.59 9.30 0.86
CA ILE A 54 -12.18 9.11 1.20
C ILE A 54 -11.71 7.75 0.66
N ALA A 55 -10.82 7.80 -0.33
CA ALA A 55 -10.14 6.61 -0.83
C ALA A 55 -9.02 6.18 0.14
N ILE A 56 -8.98 4.91 0.49
CA ILE A 56 -7.91 4.32 1.32
C ILE A 56 -7.15 3.32 0.46
N THR A 57 -5.83 3.47 0.36
CA THR A 57 -5.04 2.59 -0.50
C THR A 57 -4.85 1.20 0.12
N GLY A 58 -5.04 0.15 -0.69
CA GLY A 58 -4.82 -1.24 -0.33
C GLY A 58 -3.65 -1.85 -1.09
N GLY A 59 -2.51 -2.07 -0.41
CA GLY A 59 -1.32 -2.67 -1.03
C GLY A 59 -1.38 -4.20 -1.09
N SER A 60 -0.56 -4.80 -1.94
CA SER A 60 -0.45 -6.26 -2.11
C SER A 60 0.45 -6.95 -1.08
N ARG A 61 1.27 -6.21 -0.37
CA ARG A 61 2.20 -6.75 0.64
C ARG A 61 1.56 -6.71 2.00
N GLY A 62 1.56 -7.85 2.69
CA GLY A 62 1.11 -7.92 4.07
C GLY A 62 1.90 -6.98 4.98
N ILE A 63 1.18 -6.31 5.86
CA ILE A 63 1.69 -5.55 6.98
C ILE A 63 1.23 -6.30 8.23
N SER A 64 2.03 -6.32 9.29
CA SER A 64 1.56 -6.85 10.56
C SER A 64 0.27 -6.13 10.98
N HIS A 65 -0.74 -6.87 11.40
CA HIS A 65 -2.06 -6.31 11.77
C HIS A 65 -2.75 -5.51 10.66
N TYR A 66 -2.56 -5.90 9.38
CA TYR A 66 -3.04 -5.11 8.25
C TYR A 66 -4.56 -4.91 8.25
N LYS A 67 -5.30 -5.98 8.55
CA LYS A 67 -6.76 -5.94 8.66
C LYS A 67 -7.21 -4.97 9.77
N GLU A 68 -6.60 -5.07 10.94
CA GLU A 68 -6.89 -4.22 12.10
C GLU A 68 -6.56 -2.76 11.82
N LEU A 69 -5.42 -2.48 11.21
CA LEU A 69 -5.03 -1.13 10.79
C LEU A 69 -6.01 -0.55 9.77
N MET A 70 -6.39 -1.34 8.75
CA MET A 70 -7.35 -0.91 7.74
C MET A 70 -8.72 -0.60 8.37
N LYS A 71 -9.22 -1.50 9.24
CA LYS A 71 -10.47 -1.30 9.98
C LYS A 71 -10.43 -0.05 10.84
N THR A 72 -9.32 0.21 11.53
CA THR A 72 -9.14 1.41 12.36
C THR A 72 -9.24 2.69 11.54
N VAL A 73 -8.57 2.74 10.38
CA VAL A 73 -8.64 3.91 9.48
C VAL A 73 -10.06 4.08 8.93
N VAL A 74 -10.72 3.00 8.50
CA VAL A 74 -12.11 3.04 8.02
C VAL A 74 -13.06 3.57 9.10
N SER A 75 -12.94 3.06 10.33
CA SER A 75 -13.76 3.52 11.47
C SER A 75 -13.52 4.99 11.76
N PHE A 76 -12.27 5.42 11.80
CA PHE A 76 -11.90 6.81 12.02
C PHE A 76 -12.53 7.75 10.96
N VAL A 77 -12.46 7.39 9.68
CA VAL A 77 -13.08 8.20 8.61
C VAL A 77 -14.59 8.31 8.81
N LYS A 78 -15.27 7.20 9.16
CA LYS A 78 -16.70 7.19 9.45
C LYS A 78 -17.06 8.05 10.67
N GLU A 79 -16.27 7.98 11.74
CA GLU A 79 -16.45 8.80 12.94
C GLU A 79 -16.31 10.29 12.65
N CYS A 80 -15.51 10.66 11.65
CA CYS A 80 -15.40 12.02 11.14
C CYS A 80 -16.59 12.42 10.23
N GLY A 81 -17.50 11.50 9.93
CA GLY A 81 -18.63 11.72 9.03
C GLY A 81 -18.30 11.51 7.54
N GLY A 82 -17.09 11.05 7.22
CA GLY A 82 -16.69 10.73 5.86
C GLY A 82 -17.21 9.37 5.38
N VAL A 83 -17.17 9.15 4.07
CA VAL A 83 -17.56 7.91 3.38
C VAL A 83 -16.29 7.21 2.86
N PRO A 84 -15.70 6.27 3.61
CA PRO A 84 -14.50 5.58 3.19
C PRO A 84 -14.78 4.49 2.17
N PHE A 85 -13.85 4.28 1.26
CA PHE A 85 -13.77 3.10 0.39
C PHE A 85 -12.30 2.74 0.15
N ILE A 86 -12.04 1.47 -0.16
CA ILE A 86 -10.69 0.98 -0.41
C ILE A 86 -10.47 0.85 -1.91
N VAL A 87 -9.30 1.30 -2.38
CA VAL A 87 -8.81 1.08 -3.74
C VAL A 87 -7.54 0.25 -3.72
N PRO A 88 -7.41 -0.81 -4.56
CA PRO A 88 -6.17 -1.53 -4.71
C PRO A 88 -5.06 -0.59 -5.22
N SER A 89 -3.89 -0.64 -4.58
CA SER A 89 -2.72 0.18 -4.93
C SER A 89 -1.49 -0.71 -5.01
N MET A 90 -1.47 -1.58 -6.01
CA MET A 90 -0.51 -2.68 -6.08
C MET A 90 0.11 -2.89 -7.47
N GLY A 91 -0.06 -1.93 -8.37
CA GLY A 91 0.53 -1.94 -9.70
C GLY A 91 0.10 -3.15 -10.52
N SER A 92 1.05 -3.92 -11.05
CA SER A 92 0.79 -5.10 -11.87
C SER A 92 0.47 -6.39 -11.08
N HIS A 93 0.42 -6.32 -9.76
CA HIS A 93 0.09 -7.49 -8.95
C HIS A 93 -1.36 -7.94 -9.19
N GLY A 94 -1.67 -9.19 -8.86
CA GLY A 94 -2.98 -9.76 -9.16
C GLY A 94 -3.23 -9.94 -10.67
N GLY A 95 -2.15 -10.07 -11.45
CA GLY A 95 -2.23 -10.18 -12.92
C GLY A 95 -2.61 -8.87 -13.62
N GLY A 96 -2.55 -7.72 -12.91
CA GLY A 96 -2.97 -6.43 -13.44
C GLY A 96 -4.47 -6.38 -13.79
N THR A 97 -5.29 -7.14 -13.08
CA THR A 97 -6.75 -7.18 -13.29
C THR A 97 -7.48 -6.76 -12.02
N SER A 98 -8.64 -6.15 -12.19
CA SER A 98 -9.52 -5.73 -11.10
C SER A 98 -9.85 -6.90 -10.15
N GLU A 99 -10.29 -8.02 -10.71
CA GLU A 99 -10.63 -9.23 -9.95
C GLU A 99 -9.40 -9.81 -9.22
N GLY A 100 -8.25 -9.89 -9.89
CA GLY A 100 -7.01 -10.40 -9.30
C GLY A 100 -6.54 -9.55 -8.13
N GLN A 101 -6.65 -8.23 -8.22
CA GLN A 101 -6.29 -7.31 -7.16
C GLN A 101 -7.24 -7.38 -5.97
N GLU A 102 -8.54 -7.47 -6.21
CA GLU A 102 -9.53 -7.70 -5.15
C GLU A 102 -9.30 -9.03 -4.44
N ASN A 103 -9.01 -10.10 -5.19
CA ASN A 103 -8.69 -11.40 -4.61
C ASN A 103 -7.41 -11.37 -3.76
N MET A 104 -6.42 -10.54 -4.10
CA MET A 104 -5.25 -10.34 -3.24
C MET A 104 -5.60 -9.68 -1.90
N LEU A 105 -6.46 -8.67 -1.90
CA LEU A 105 -6.94 -8.04 -0.67
C LEU A 105 -7.74 -9.05 0.19
N LYS A 106 -8.61 -9.86 -0.44
CA LYS A 106 -9.35 -10.94 0.25
C LYS A 106 -8.41 -11.94 0.92
N LYS A 107 -7.33 -12.35 0.26
CA LYS A 107 -6.30 -13.24 0.85
C LYS A 107 -5.59 -12.62 2.05
N LEU A 108 -5.51 -11.31 2.13
CA LEU A 108 -4.97 -10.56 3.27
C LEU A 108 -6.03 -10.30 4.37
N GLY A 109 -7.23 -10.86 4.22
CA GLY A 109 -8.34 -10.70 5.17
C GLY A 109 -9.06 -9.36 5.05
N ILE A 110 -8.83 -8.60 3.97
CA ILE A 110 -9.47 -7.32 3.71
C ILE A 110 -10.65 -7.57 2.77
N THR A 111 -11.85 -7.53 3.34
CA THR A 111 -13.13 -7.66 2.64
C THR A 111 -14.09 -6.59 3.17
N LYS A 112 -15.16 -6.32 2.45
CA LYS A 112 -16.20 -5.39 2.89
C LYS A 112 -16.68 -5.70 4.32
N ASP A 113 -16.91 -6.98 4.62
CA ASP A 113 -17.44 -7.40 5.93
C ASP A 113 -16.42 -7.23 7.05
N THR A 114 -15.12 -7.45 6.77
CA THR A 114 -14.07 -7.37 7.79
C THR A 114 -13.65 -5.94 8.11
N VAL A 115 -13.63 -5.05 7.11
CA VAL A 115 -13.17 -3.67 7.28
C VAL A 115 -14.32 -2.67 7.37
N GLY A 116 -15.52 -3.05 6.91
CA GLY A 116 -16.74 -2.26 7.06
C GLY A 116 -16.93 -1.17 6.00
N CYS A 117 -16.26 -1.23 4.85
CA CYS A 117 -16.51 -0.32 3.72
C CYS A 117 -16.36 -1.04 2.38
N GLU A 118 -16.80 -0.41 1.30
CA GLU A 118 -16.67 -0.96 -0.05
C GLU A 118 -15.19 -1.06 -0.46
N ILE A 119 -14.90 -2.07 -1.29
CA ILE A 119 -13.63 -2.20 -2.02
C ILE A 119 -13.97 -1.95 -3.49
N ILE A 120 -13.42 -0.90 -4.06
CA ILE A 120 -13.64 -0.52 -5.44
C ILE A 120 -12.37 -0.83 -6.22
N SER A 121 -12.38 -1.94 -6.93
CA SER A 121 -11.26 -2.36 -7.77
C SER A 121 -11.59 -2.08 -9.24
N SER A 122 -10.76 -1.29 -9.88
CA SER A 122 -10.88 -0.94 -11.30
C SER A 122 -9.49 -0.83 -11.92
N MET A 123 -9.42 -1.00 -13.24
CA MET A 123 -8.22 -0.70 -14.03
C MET A 123 -8.33 0.66 -14.74
N ASP A 124 -9.44 1.36 -14.55
CA ASP A 124 -9.61 2.70 -15.11
C ASP A 124 -8.68 3.68 -14.42
N VAL A 125 -7.98 4.47 -15.23
CA VAL A 125 -7.08 5.51 -14.75
C VAL A 125 -7.51 6.89 -15.24
N MET A 126 -7.05 7.93 -14.55
CA MET A 126 -7.23 9.33 -14.95
C MET A 126 -5.87 10.03 -14.91
N GLU A 127 -5.57 10.84 -15.93
CA GLU A 127 -4.40 11.71 -15.92
C GLU A 127 -4.67 12.87 -14.95
N VAL A 128 -3.81 13.02 -13.96
CA VAL A 128 -3.92 14.04 -12.91
C VAL A 128 -2.89 15.16 -13.06
N GLY A 129 -2.02 15.04 -14.04
CA GLY A 129 -1.02 16.05 -14.34
C GLY A 129 0.14 15.51 -15.14
N ARG A 130 1.17 16.34 -15.31
CA ARG A 130 2.39 15.99 -16.01
C ARG A 130 3.61 16.36 -15.18
N THR A 131 4.68 15.61 -15.31
CA THR A 131 5.98 15.92 -14.70
C THR A 131 6.63 17.10 -15.42
N SER A 132 7.72 17.64 -14.84
CA SER A 132 8.56 18.67 -15.49
C SER A 132 9.19 18.21 -16.81
N LYS A 133 9.20 16.91 -17.10
CA LYS A 133 9.67 16.32 -18.36
C LYS A 133 8.51 15.92 -19.29
N ASP A 134 7.33 16.49 -19.08
CA ASP A 134 6.11 16.23 -19.86
C ASP A 134 5.61 14.78 -19.86
N LEU A 135 5.99 13.99 -18.87
CA LEU A 135 5.47 12.63 -18.70
C LEU A 135 4.11 12.68 -17.99
N PRO A 136 3.06 12.04 -18.54
CA PRO A 136 1.75 12.03 -17.92
C PRO A 136 1.76 11.21 -16.61
N VAL A 137 1.03 11.68 -15.62
CA VAL A 137 0.85 11.01 -14.32
C VAL A 137 -0.57 10.51 -14.22
N TYR A 138 -0.71 9.19 -14.06
CA TYR A 138 -2.01 8.52 -13.96
C TYR A 138 -2.20 7.96 -12.55
N ILE A 139 -3.45 8.05 -12.06
CA ILE A 139 -3.88 7.35 -10.85
C ILE A 139 -5.22 6.64 -11.10
N ASP A 140 -5.59 5.76 -10.20
CA ASP A 140 -6.92 5.12 -10.22
C ASP A 140 -8.02 6.18 -10.31
N LYS A 141 -8.98 5.97 -11.21
CA LYS A 141 -10.06 6.92 -11.49
C LYS A 141 -10.97 7.15 -10.28
N ASN A 142 -11.23 6.13 -9.47
CA ASN A 142 -12.05 6.27 -8.27
C ASN A 142 -11.32 7.08 -7.20
N ALA A 143 -10.01 6.84 -7.03
CA ALA A 143 -9.17 7.61 -6.13
C ALA A 143 -9.03 9.08 -6.59
N ALA A 144 -8.91 9.33 -7.90
CA ALA A 144 -8.86 10.68 -8.47
C ALA A 144 -10.14 11.48 -8.23
N ASN A 145 -11.30 10.81 -8.23
CA ASN A 145 -12.61 11.43 -7.99
C ASN A 145 -13.03 11.43 -6.51
N ALA A 146 -12.15 11.00 -5.59
CA ALA A 146 -12.39 11.13 -4.17
C ALA A 146 -12.05 12.54 -3.67
N ASP A 147 -12.68 12.96 -2.57
CA ASP A 147 -12.40 14.24 -1.92
C ASP A 147 -11.07 14.23 -1.15
N GLY A 148 -10.56 13.03 -0.84
CA GLY A 148 -9.27 12.83 -0.20
C GLY A 148 -8.76 11.39 -0.33
N ILE A 149 -7.45 11.22 -0.19
CA ILE A 149 -6.79 9.92 -0.25
C ILE A 149 -5.97 9.70 1.02
N ILE A 150 -6.18 8.57 1.69
CA ILE A 150 -5.33 8.12 2.79
C ILE A 150 -4.43 7.00 2.27
N LEU A 151 -3.12 7.22 2.34
CA LEU A 151 -2.13 6.21 1.97
C LEU A 151 -1.85 5.28 3.14
N LEU A 152 -2.26 4.02 3.03
CA LEU A 152 -1.99 2.96 3.99
C LEU A 152 -1.17 1.86 3.33
N ASN A 153 0.14 2.04 3.29
CA ASN A 153 1.07 1.17 2.58
C ASN A 153 2.29 0.82 3.43
N ARG A 154 2.91 -0.30 3.10
CA ARG A 154 4.22 -0.64 3.66
C ARG A 154 5.29 0.24 3.00
N VAL A 155 5.99 1.03 3.80
CA VAL A 155 7.17 1.77 3.33
C VAL A 155 8.33 0.80 3.13
N LYS A 156 8.89 0.76 1.95
CA LYS A 156 10.04 -0.08 1.59
C LYS A 156 10.78 0.52 0.40
N LEU A 157 12.06 0.17 0.25
CA LEU A 157 12.81 0.46 -0.95
C LEU A 157 12.25 -0.36 -2.12
N HIS A 158 12.10 0.27 -3.27
CA HIS A 158 11.69 -0.41 -4.49
C HIS A 158 12.94 -0.77 -5.31
N LEU A 159 13.07 -2.05 -5.71
CA LEU A 159 14.26 -2.53 -6.43
C LEU A 159 14.56 -1.75 -7.70
N SER A 160 13.53 -1.38 -8.46
CA SER A 160 13.68 -0.60 -9.70
C SER A 160 14.07 0.86 -9.49
N LEU A 161 13.95 1.38 -8.26
CA LEU A 161 14.18 2.78 -7.92
C LEU A 161 15.35 2.98 -6.95
N ILE A 162 16.09 1.91 -6.67
CA ILE A 162 17.16 1.92 -5.65
C ILE A 162 18.32 2.84 -6.05
N HIS A 163 18.50 3.08 -7.34
CA HIS A 163 19.57 3.90 -7.92
C HIS A 163 19.10 5.28 -8.40
N ILE A 164 17.88 5.68 -8.08
CA ILE A 164 17.33 6.97 -8.46
C ILE A 164 17.37 7.96 -7.24
#